data_e88d1080a5f30450f283a660bb7757b4
#
_entry.id   e88d1080a5f30450f283a660bb7757b4
#
_cell.length_a   1.000
_cell.length_b   1.000
_cell.length_c   1.000
_cell.angle_alpha   90.00
_cell.angle_beta   90.00
_cell.angle_gamma   90.00
#
_symmetry.space_group_name_H-M   'P 1'
#
loop_
_entity.id
_entity.type
_entity.pdbx_description
1 polymer ?
#
loop_
_entity_poly.entity_id
_entity_poly.type
_entity_poly.pdbx_seq_one_letter_code
_entity_poly.pdbx_strand_id
1 'polypeptide(L)'
;VQFQYYFAEIMRQRAAAVGEYLPIEEINSTQNKDARIQSLQPFVKNGYIKFSKKHKTLLKQMTEYPMGKNDDAPDGVQMAVKLALDVKIGRRVDYRSVIARALDFRRGAY
;
A
#
# COMPACT_ATOMS: atom_id res chain seq x y z
N VAL A 1 7.66 16.73 -1.73
CA VAL A 1 7.28 16.71 -0.34
C VAL A 1 6.04 17.55 -0.11
N GLN A 2 6.07 18.82 -0.52
CA GLN A 2 4.90 19.69 -0.39
C GLN A 2 3.73 19.23 -1.26
N PHE A 3 4.02 18.71 -2.44
CA PHE A 3 3.00 18.21 -3.34
C PHE A 3 2.22 17.04 -2.73
N GLN A 4 2.91 16.13 -2.06
CA GLN A 4 2.26 15.00 -1.41
C GLN A 4 1.29 15.44 -0.31
N TYR A 5 1.65 16.47 0.45
CA TYR A 5 0.79 17.08 1.45
C TYR A 5 -0.48 17.63 0.84
N TYR A 6 -0.34 18.41 -0.22
CA TYR A 6 -1.46 18.97 -0.94
C TYR A 6 -2.39 17.91 -1.47
N PHE A 7 -1.81 16.88 -2.09
CA PHE A 7 -2.59 15.81 -2.69
C PHE A 7 -3.40 15.06 -1.65
N ALA A 8 -2.78 14.71 -0.54
CA ALA A 8 -3.46 14.01 0.56
C ALA A 8 -4.61 14.87 1.12
N GLU A 9 -4.36 16.15 1.30
CA GLU A 9 -5.39 17.06 1.82
C GLU A 9 -6.56 17.19 0.87
N ILE A 10 -6.31 17.33 -0.42
CA ILE A 10 -7.38 17.41 -1.43
C ILE A 10 -8.21 16.13 -1.42
N MET A 11 -7.57 14.96 -1.31
CA MET A 11 -8.28 13.70 -1.25
C MET A 11 -9.15 13.59 0.00
N ARG A 12 -8.62 14.01 1.16
CA ARG A 12 -9.40 14.03 2.41
C ARG A 12 -10.62 14.94 2.29
N GLN A 13 -10.45 16.13 1.72
CA GLN A 13 -11.53 17.07 1.53
C GLN A 13 -12.62 16.53 0.60
N ARG A 14 -12.22 15.90 -0.49
CA ARG A 14 -13.17 15.30 -1.43
C ARG A 14 -13.93 14.14 -0.80
N ALA A 15 -13.24 13.31 -0.05
CA ALA A 15 -13.88 12.21 0.68
C ALA A 15 -14.90 12.76 1.69
N ALA A 16 -14.52 13.78 2.46
CA ALA A 16 -15.41 14.40 3.43
C ALA A 16 -16.65 15.02 2.77
N ALA A 17 -16.49 15.60 1.57
CA ALA A 17 -17.59 16.21 0.84
C ALA A 17 -18.66 15.21 0.44
N VAL A 18 -18.30 13.94 0.24
CA VAL A 18 -19.25 12.86 -0.05
C VAL A 18 -19.59 12.03 1.18
N GLY A 19 -19.19 12.48 2.37
CA GLY A 19 -19.50 11.81 3.64
C GLY A 19 -18.66 10.57 3.92
N GLU A 20 -17.53 10.43 3.28
CA GLU A 20 -16.64 9.28 3.48
C GLU A 20 -15.39 9.68 4.25
N TYR A 21 -14.88 8.74 5.04
CA TYR A 21 -13.61 8.88 5.72
C TYR A 21 -12.54 8.10 4.94
N LEU A 22 -11.50 8.82 4.52
CA LEU A 22 -10.38 8.24 3.80
C LEU A 22 -9.14 8.29 4.69
N PRO A 23 -8.70 7.17 5.25
CA PRO A 23 -7.50 7.12 6.10
C PRO A 23 -6.25 7.15 5.21
N ILE A 24 -5.71 8.34 5.04
CA ILE A 24 -4.48 8.54 4.26
C ILE A 24 -3.32 8.66 5.21
N GLU A 25 -2.34 7.78 5.05
CA GLU A 25 -1.08 7.83 5.79
C GLU A 25 0.03 8.30 4.86
N GLU A 26 0.82 9.25 5.33
CA GLU A 26 1.98 9.71 4.61
C GLU A 26 3.20 8.89 5.02
N ILE A 27 3.94 8.45 4.02
CA ILE A 27 5.12 7.62 4.26
C ILE A 27 6.35 8.40 3.82
N ASN A 28 7.21 8.67 4.79
CA ASN A 28 8.51 9.26 4.54
C ASN A 28 9.58 8.18 4.73
N SER A 29 10.43 8.01 3.73
CA SER A 29 11.50 7.04 3.80
C SER A 29 12.83 7.72 3.54
N THR A 30 13.78 7.49 4.43
CA THR A 30 15.15 7.95 4.30
C THR A 30 16.08 6.88 3.75
N GLN A 31 15.58 5.65 3.62
CA GLN A 31 16.37 4.55 3.11
C GLN A 31 16.50 4.60 1.60
N ASN A 32 17.57 3.99 1.08
CA ASN A 32 17.77 3.82 -0.34
C ASN A 32 16.61 3.04 -0.96
N LYS A 33 16.07 3.56 -2.06
CA LYS A 33 14.91 2.97 -2.75
C LYS A 33 15.16 1.53 -3.17
N ASP A 34 16.33 1.26 -3.74
CA ASP A 34 16.68 -0.07 -4.20
C ASP A 34 16.74 -1.07 -3.05
N ALA A 35 17.39 -0.69 -1.95
CA ALA A 35 17.46 -1.54 -0.77
C ALA A 35 16.07 -1.82 -0.19
N ARG A 36 15.19 -0.82 -0.19
CA ARG A 36 13.82 -0.98 0.28
C ARG A 36 13.05 -1.98 -0.56
N ILE A 37 13.14 -1.85 -1.88
CA ILE A 37 12.43 -2.76 -2.79
C ILE A 37 12.98 -4.18 -2.67
N GLN A 38 14.30 -4.32 -2.58
CA GLN A 38 14.89 -5.65 -2.41
C GLN A 38 14.52 -6.32 -1.10
N SER A 39 14.19 -5.54 -0.08
CA SER A 39 13.74 -6.10 1.20
C SER A 39 12.43 -6.88 1.08
N LEU A 40 11.70 -6.73 -0.01
CA LEU A 40 10.49 -7.50 -0.28
C LEU A 40 10.76 -8.96 -0.65
N GLN A 41 11.97 -9.28 -1.11
CA GLN A 41 12.27 -10.62 -1.63
C GLN A 41 11.95 -11.75 -0.65
N PRO A 42 12.35 -11.69 0.62
CA PRO A 42 11.99 -12.76 1.56
C PRO A 42 10.50 -12.97 1.71
N PHE A 43 9.74 -11.86 1.73
CA PHE A 43 8.29 -11.93 1.87
C PHE A 43 7.63 -12.57 0.67
N VAL A 44 8.10 -12.25 -0.54
CA VAL A 44 7.59 -12.84 -1.77
C VAL A 44 7.99 -14.30 -1.86
N LYS A 45 9.26 -14.60 -1.60
CA LYS A 45 9.80 -15.95 -1.68
C LYS A 45 9.09 -16.91 -0.72
N ASN A 46 8.80 -16.44 0.48
CA ASN A 46 8.16 -17.27 1.51
C ASN A 46 6.63 -17.27 1.42
N GLY A 47 6.06 -16.62 0.42
CA GLY A 47 4.61 -16.64 0.18
C GLY A 47 3.80 -15.71 1.07
N TYR A 48 4.44 -14.81 1.82
CA TYR A 48 3.72 -13.83 2.63
C TYR A 48 3.09 -12.74 1.77
N ILE A 49 3.72 -12.44 0.63
CA ILE A 49 3.17 -11.51 -0.35
C ILE A 49 2.84 -12.30 -1.60
N LYS A 50 1.58 -12.22 -2.03
CA LYS A 50 1.11 -12.88 -3.24
C LYS A 50 0.51 -11.84 -4.18
N PHE A 51 0.73 -12.03 -5.46
CA PHE A 51 0.24 -11.11 -6.48
C PHE A 51 -0.87 -11.76 -7.27
N SER A 52 -1.90 -10.97 -7.60
CA SER A 52 -2.96 -11.42 -8.49
C SER A 52 -2.48 -11.38 -9.94
N LYS A 53 -2.83 -12.41 -10.71
CA LYS A 53 -2.56 -12.46 -12.14
C LYS A 53 -3.25 -11.36 -12.93
N LYS A 54 -4.26 -10.74 -12.35
CA LYS A 54 -4.99 -9.62 -12.96
C LYS A 54 -4.18 -8.34 -13.02
N HIS A 55 -3.21 -8.19 -12.14
CA HIS A 55 -2.39 -6.98 -12.02
C HIS A 55 -1.19 -7.07 -12.95
N LYS A 56 -1.44 -7.03 -14.26
CA LYS A 56 -0.40 -7.26 -15.28
C LYS A 56 0.71 -6.22 -15.25
N THR A 57 0.35 -4.94 -15.10
CA THR A 57 1.33 -3.86 -15.03
C THR A 57 2.22 -4.00 -13.81
N LEU A 58 1.63 -4.32 -12.66
CA LEU A 58 2.37 -4.54 -11.42
C LEU A 58 3.34 -5.71 -11.58
N LEU A 59 2.86 -6.85 -12.09
CA LEU A 59 3.69 -8.04 -12.29
C LEU A 59 4.85 -7.75 -13.24
N LYS A 60 4.57 -7.01 -14.32
CA LYS A 60 5.61 -6.62 -15.28
C LYS A 60 6.70 -5.79 -14.60
N GLN A 61 6.32 -4.76 -13.85
CA GLN A 61 7.29 -3.90 -13.18
C GLN A 61 8.09 -4.67 -12.12
N MET A 62 7.44 -5.54 -11.37
CA MET A 62 8.11 -6.38 -10.37
C MET A 62 9.12 -7.34 -11.01
N THR A 63 8.75 -7.92 -12.16
CA THR A 63 9.62 -8.88 -12.87
C THR A 63 10.81 -8.18 -13.52
N GLU A 64 10.61 -7.00 -14.08
CA GLU A 64 11.65 -6.26 -14.78
C GLU A 64 12.58 -5.49 -13.85
N TYR A 65 12.18 -5.28 -12.60
CA TYR A 65 13.01 -4.53 -11.66
C TYR A 65 14.36 -5.24 -11.43
N PRO A 66 15.51 -4.52 -11.38
CA PRO A 66 15.65 -3.05 -11.49
C PRO A 66 15.87 -2.53 -12.91
N MET A 67 15.82 -3.38 -13.91
CA MET A 67 16.19 -3.03 -15.29
C MET A 67 15.08 -2.37 -16.08
N GLY A 68 13.84 -2.43 -15.60
CA GLY A 68 12.71 -1.83 -16.28
C GLY A 68 12.72 -0.31 -16.20
N LYS A 69 11.99 0.33 -17.12
CA LYS A 69 11.86 1.78 -17.16
C LYS A 69 11.09 2.33 -15.96
N ASN A 70 10.12 1.58 -15.47
CA ASN A 70 9.21 2.01 -14.42
C ASN A 70 9.39 1.15 -13.19
N ASP A 71 9.53 1.80 -12.06
CA ASP A 71 9.67 1.15 -10.77
C ASP A 71 8.67 1.66 -9.73
N ASP A 72 7.64 2.38 -10.20
CA ASP A 72 6.63 2.95 -9.33
C ASP A 72 5.83 1.89 -8.57
N ALA A 73 5.50 0.78 -9.26
CA ALA A 73 4.75 -0.30 -8.63
C ALA A 73 5.57 -1.05 -7.58
N PRO A 74 6.82 -1.46 -7.83
CA PRO A 74 7.67 -2.03 -6.78
C PRO A 74 7.84 -1.11 -5.58
N ASP A 75 8.06 0.18 -5.82
CA ASP A 75 8.19 1.16 -4.75
C ASP A 75 6.90 1.28 -3.95
N GLY A 76 5.76 1.34 -4.62
CA GLY A 76 4.45 1.41 -3.99
C GLY A 76 4.14 0.17 -3.15
N VAL A 77 4.48 -1.02 -3.65
CA VAL A 77 4.30 -2.26 -2.90
C VAL A 77 5.14 -2.24 -1.63
N GLN A 78 6.40 -1.79 -1.72
CA GLN A 78 7.26 -1.72 -0.55
C GLN A 78 6.71 -0.76 0.49
N MET A 79 6.22 0.39 0.08
CA MET A 79 5.62 1.36 0.99
C MET A 79 4.36 0.81 1.65
N ALA A 80 3.52 0.10 0.89
CA ALA A 80 2.32 -0.54 1.42
C ALA A 80 2.66 -1.62 2.45
N VAL A 81 3.67 -2.44 2.17
CA VAL A 81 4.12 -3.48 3.09
C VAL A 81 4.70 -2.86 4.36
N LYS A 82 5.50 -1.81 4.22
CA LYS A 82 6.04 -1.08 5.37
C LYS A 82 4.92 -0.56 6.26
N LEU A 83 3.92 0.07 5.65
CA LEU A 83 2.78 0.60 6.39
C LEU A 83 2.02 -0.53 7.12
N ALA A 84 1.80 -1.64 6.45
CA ALA A 84 1.13 -2.79 7.05
C ALA A 84 1.90 -3.35 8.25
N LEU A 85 3.22 -3.44 8.14
CA LEU A 85 4.07 -3.91 9.24
C LEU A 85 4.10 -2.91 10.40
N ASP A 86 4.18 -1.63 10.11
CA ASP A 86 4.18 -0.60 11.14
C ASP A 86 2.87 -0.60 11.93
N VAL A 87 1.75 -0.76 11.24
CA VAL A 87 0.44 -0.86 11.86
C VAL A 87 0.38 -2.09 12.77
N LYS A 88 0.92 -3.22 12.30
CA LYS A 88 0.93 -4.47 13.07
C LYS A 88 1.79 -4.37 14.34
N ILE A 89 2.92 -3.68 14.25
CA ILE A 89 3.91 -3.62 15.34
C ILE A 89 3.64 -2.44 16.27
N GLY A 90 3.34 -1.27 15.72
CA GLY A 90 3.29 -0.03 16.48
C GLY A 90 1.92 0.40 16.96
N ARG A 91 0.86 -0.09 16.35
CA ARG A 91 -0.52 0.26 16.70
C ARG A 91 -1.32 -1.00 16.98
N ARG A 92 -2.03 -1.00 18.09
CA ARG A 92 -2.99 -2.07 18.36
C ARG A 92 -4.20 -1.88 17.45
N VAL A 93 -4.08 -2.32 16.23
CA VAL A 93 -5.20 -2.34 15.31
C VAL A 93 -5.91 -3.68 15.49
N ASP A 94 -7.19 -3.62 15.78
CA ASP A 94 -8.00 -4.81 15.78
C ASP A 94 -8.29 -5.22 14.34
N TYR A 95 -7.43 -6.07 13.82
CA TYR A 95 -7.58 -6.58 12.45
C TYR A 95 -8.88 -7.30 12.22
N ARG A 96 -9.43 -7.92 13.28
CA ARG A 96 -10.72 -8.63 13.18
C ARG A 96 -11.83 -7.65 12.84
N SER A 97 -11.85 -6.51 13.52
CA SER A 97 -12.87 -5.49 13.24
C SER A 97 -12.69 -4.88 11.86
N VAL A 98 -11.44 -4.66 11.42
CA VAL A 98 -11.16 -4.12 10.09
C VAL A 98 -11.59 -5.11 9.02
N ILE A 99 -11.25 -6.39 9.17
CA ILE A 99 -11.64 -7.44 8.23
C ILE A 99 -13.15 -7.62 8.24
N ALA A 100 -13.77 -7.62 9.40
CA ALA A 100 -15.22 -7.75 9.53
C ALA A 100 -15.94 -6.61 8.81
N ARG A 101 -15.47 -5.37 8.98
CA ARG A 101 -16.02 -4.22 8.26
C ARG A 101 -15.88 -4.36 6.77
N ALA A 102 -14.73 -4.82 6.29
CA ALA A 102 -14.51 -5.04 4.86
C ALA A 102 -15.46 -6.10 4.31
N LEU A 103 -15.67 -7.19 5.06
CA LEU A 103 -16.59 -8.24 4.66
C LEU A 103 -18.04 -7.77 4.71
N ASP A 104 -18.42 -7.03 5.76
CA ASP A 104 -19.77 -6.48 5.89
C ASP A 104 -20.04 -5.45 4.79
N PHE A 105 -19.04 -4.65 4.43
CA PHE A 105 -19.15 -3.71 3.34
C PHE A 105 -19.45 -4.44 2.02
N ARG A 106 -18.76 -5.55 1.77
CA ARG A 106 -19.02 -6.37 0.58
C ARG A 106 -20.43 -6.94 0.57
N ARG A 107 -20.93 -7.40 1.72
CA ARG A 107 -22.27 -7.94 1.85
C ARG A 107 -23.33 -6.87 1.80
N GLY A 108 -23.09 -5.74 2.45
CA GLY A 108 -24.05 -4.65 2.54
C GLY A 108 -24.15 -3.80 1.28
N ALA A 109 -23.09 -3.75 0.46
CA ALA A 109 -23.07 -2.98 -0.77
C ALA A 109 -23.72 -3.74 -1.94
N TYR A 110 -23.93 -5.02 -1.77
CA TYR A 110 -24.48 -5.90 -2.79
C TYR A 110 -25.71 -6.62 -2.25
#